data_6076e42080408b8931a9a61099491854
#
_entry.id   6076e42080408b8931a9a61099491854
#
_cell.length_a   1.000
_cell.length_b   1.000
_cell.length_c   1.000
_cell.angle_alpha   90.00
_cell.angle_beta   90.00
_cell.angle_gamma   90.00
#
_symmetry.space_group_name_H-M   'P 1'
#
loop_
_entity.id
_entity.type
_entity.pdbx_description
1 polymer ?
#
loop_
_entity_poly.entity_id
_entity_poly.type
_entity_poly.pdbx_seq_one_letter_code
_entity_poly.pdbx_strand_id
1 'polypeptide(L)'
;MTPNAASAFSGRSRRSFLASTAVATAAVAGGMPLLAACGGEQEGRKEGTTSGKDAKKILPAFVASGVVTPDIPAKNGSAAGFTRAVPAAQLKTSVPKKLGSGGKLKIMAPFWGTPPKGDNPYYRAMNEAIGVQVTWQNQDGVTYDQKLGAVLASSSIPDVVVVPGWNLMGKIPSAINAKFADLGPYLSGDKVKDYPNLAAVPTEAWQRGIFGGQLRAVPMPGSYVTDIAPLYRKDLFAKKGYTVPKSPEEFLSWAKEATDPRAKVWACDDMKWSAFNIFGALPGSDKALWWNLRDGKMINRVETEEYLEALEWTRKLYAAKVVHPDAVSGKAGGDAGNRFTAGEVLVYNQNISSWWGKMSEQRTQNPDFEMAAFDIFGPDGGDPSLWAVQPSNIFTFVNKKAGEQQIKDFLAVCNFCAAPYGTKEFMLTAYGVEGTDYEVKGGLPVKTQQGVNEVNGAFDYTGNPAPYVAYPDLPDVTRGMVEWQQRMGAFTKKSSFFGLTVTEPNRWSNLADDFEQLEDDVVRGRKKISDVQQAVSDWKQQGGDGLRDWYKKLLDDNGSAAN
;
A
#
# COMPACT_ATOMS: atom_id res chain seq x y z
N MET A 1 -5.39 -16.41 2.86
CA MET A 1 -4.27 -15.75 3.59
C MET A 1 -3.49 -14.92 2.59
N THR A 2 -3.80 -13.66 2.47
CA THR A 2 -2.88 -12.73 1.79
C THR A 2 -1.69 -12.52 2.71
N PRO A 3 -0.44 -12.71 2.27
CA PRO A 3 0.72 -12.44 3.10
C PRO A 3 0.78 -10.95 3.42
N ASN A 4 1.00 -10.63 4.69
CA ASN A 4 1.21 -9.28 5.19
C ASN A 4 2.29 -8.53 4.39
N ALA A 5 1.91 -7.59 3.58
CA ALA A 5 2.84 -6.67 2.91
C ALA A 5 3.52 -5.67 3.88
N ALA A 6 3.22 -5.75 5.18
CA ALA A 6 3.67 -4.81 6.19
C ALA A 6 4.98 -5.18 6.91
N SER A 7 5.63 -6.32 6.61
CA SER A 7 6.86 -6.74 7.30
C SER A 7 8.17 -6.40 6.58
N ALA A 8 8.16 -5.61 5.52
CA ALA A 8 9.35 -5.32 4.71
C ALA A 8 10.20 -4.11 5.20
N PHE A 9 9.92 -3.53 6.37
CA PHE A 9 10.71 -2.43 6.92
C PHE A 9 11.55 -2.86 8.12
N SER A 10 12.44 -3.83 7.95
CA SER A 10 13.46 -4.13 8.97
C SER A 10 14.87 -4.03 8.38
N GLY A 11 15.61 -3.08 8.90
CA GLY A 11 17.05 -2.92 9.09
C GLY A 11 18.01 -3.61 8.13
N ARG A 12 18.57 -2.89 7.17
CA ARG A 12 19.80 -3.28 6.48
C ARG A 12 21.03 -2.95 7.32
N SER A 13 21.76 -3.97 7.73
CA SER A 13 23.08 -3.86 8.37
C SER A 13 24.14 -3.39 7.35
N ARG A 14 24.84 -2.27 7.67
CA ARG A 14 25.95 -1.69 6.89
C ARG A 14 27.27 -2.48 7.04
N ARG A 15 27.37 -3.74 6.60
CA ARG A 15 28.63 -4.51 6.65
C ARG A 15 29.02 -5.21 5.36
N SER A 16 28.80 -4.64 4.18
CA SER A 16 29.35 -5.22 2.94
C SER A 16 29.68 -4.23 1.83
N PHE A 17 30.16 -3.04 2.16
CA PHE A 17 30.58 -2.08 1.12
C PHE A 17 31.98 -1.50 1.37
N LEU A 18 32.96 -2.37 1.61
CA LEU A 18 34.38 -2.00 1.55
C LEU A 18 35.20 -3.21 1.06
N ALA A 19 35.20 -3.44 -0.22
CA ALA A 19 36.32 -4.09 -0.92
C ALA A 19 36.10 -3.98 -2.42
N SER A 20 36.75 -3.03 -3.05
CA SER A 20 37.29 -3.10 -4.41
C SER A 20 37.50 -1.70 -4.97
N THR A 21 38.61 -1.10 -4.58
CA THR A 21 39.24 0.01 -5.32
C THR A 21 40.63 -0.42 -5.72
N ALA A 22 40.86 -0.64 -7.00
CA ALA A 22 42.18 -0.44 -7.60
C ALA A 22 42.10 -0.36 -9.14
N VAL A 23 42.44 0.78 -9.65
CA VAL A 23 43.28 1.13 -10.82
C VAL A 23 42.77 0.80 -12.23
N ALA A 24 42.58 1.85 -13.04
CA ALA A 24 43.47 2.13 -14.20
C ALA A 24 43.14 3.50 -14.81
N THR A 25 44.05 4.41 -14.70
CA THR A 25 44.20 5.63 -15.50
C THR A 25 44.68 5.27 -16.91
N ALA A 26 43.97 5.72 -17.94
CA ALA A 26 44.53 5.91 -19.27
C ALA A 26 43.87 7.15 -19.90
N ALA A 27 44.70 8.18 -20.07
CA ALA A 27 44.34 9.38 -20.81
C ALA A 27 44.41 9.10 -22.31
N VAL A 28 43.37 9.50 -23.06
CA VAL A 28 43.47 9.83 -24.48
C VAL A 28 42.74 11.14 -24.73
N ALA A 29 43.50 12.12 -25.17
CA ALA A 29 43.01 13.40 -25.63
C ALA A 29 42.32 13.27 -26.99
N GLY A 30 41.10 13.76 -27.11
CA GLY A 30 40.41 13.89 -28.39
C GLY A 30 39.20 14.80 -28.20
N GLY A 31 39.34 16.06 -28.56
CA GLY A 31 38.29 17.06 -28.45
C GLY A 31 37.11 16.78 -29.35
N MET A 32 35.89 16.80 -28.76
CA MET A 32 34.64 17.02 -29.45
C MET A 32 33.82 18.06 -28.67
N PRO A 33 33.05 18.92 -29.34
CA PRO A 33 32.40 20.05 -28.71
C PRO A 33 31.27 19.58 -27.78
N LEU A 34 31.29 20.08 -26.55
CA LEU A 34 30.18 20.05 -25.62
C LEU A 34 29.00 20.82 -26.25
N LEU A 35 28.09 20.10 -26.86
CA LEU A 35 26.74 20.60 -27.04
C LEU A 35 26.11 20.72 -25.65
N ALA A 36 26.13 21.94 -25.14
CA ALA A 36 25.29 22.34 -24.03
C ALA A 36 23.83 22.18 -24.47
N ALA A 37 23.25 21.02 -24.16
CA ALA A 37 21.81 20.87 -24.20
C ALA A 37 21.25 21.65 -23.01
N CYS A 38 20.81 22.87 -23.25
CA CYS A 38 19.87 23.59 -22.40
C CYS A 38 18.58 22.72 -22.30
N GLY A 39 18.51 21.90 -21.29
CA GLY A 39 17.36 21.06 -20.96
C GLY A 39 16.73 21.50 -19.65
N GLY A 40 16.30 22.74 -19.55
CA GLY A 40 15.66 23.22 -18.34
C GLY A 40 14.27 23.78 -18.61
N GLU A 41 13.25 22.96 -18.94
CA GLU A 41 11.85 23.44 -18.84
C GLU A 41 10.78 22.34 -19.12
N GLN A 42 11.17 21.07 -19.26
CA GLN A 42 10.22 19.98 -19.50
C GLN A 42 10.32 18.81 -18.49
N GLU A 43 11.14 18.94 -17.44
CA GLU A 43 11.35 17.81 -16.51
C GLU A 43 10.09 17.47 -15.71
N GLY A 44 9.29 18.43 -15.27
CA GLY A 44 8.10 18.16 -14.46
C GLY A 44 6.95 17.45 -15.22
N ARG A 45 6.78 17.69 -16.51
CA ARG A 45 5.75 17.01 -17.34
C ARG A 45 6.16 15.62 -17.79
N LYS A 46 7.45 15.33 -17.87
CA LYS A 46 7.97 14.01 -18.30
C LYS A 46 8.08 13.01 -17.16
N GLU A 47 8.02 13.45 -15.92
CA GLU A 47 8.32 12.64 -14.72
C GLU A 47 7.10 12.09 -13.97
N GLY A 48 5.91 12.07 -14.56
CA GLY A 48 4.85 11.23 -14.00
C GLY A 48 3.65 11.96 -13.39
N THR A 49 3.49 13.25 -13.61
CA THR A 49 2.28 13.98 -13.22
C THR A 49 1.54 14.49 -14.43
N THR A 50 0.21 14.38 -14.38
CA THR A 50 -0.69 15.00 -15.36
C THR A 50 -1.64 15.92 -14.61
N SER A 51 -1.84 17.15 -15.13
CA SER A 51 -2.76 18.11 -14.51
C SER A 51 -4.17 17.54 -14.39
N GLY A 52 -4.92 17.95 -13.37
CA GLY A 52 -6.31 17.51 -13.20
C GLY A 52 -7.18 17.76 -14.44
N LYS A 53 -6.92 18.83 -15.20
CA LYS A 53 -7.62 19.14 -16.44
C LYS A 53 -7.26 18.18 -17.58
N ASP A 54 -5.99 17.81 -17.70
CA ASP A 54 -5.53 16.86 -18.74
C ASP A 54 -5.81 15.42 -18.30
N ALA A 55 -5.76 15.12 -17.01
CA ALA A 55 -6.14 13.82 -16.46
C ALA A 55 -7.56 13.42 -16.85
N LYS A 56 -8.53 14.35 -16.82
CA LYS A 56 -9.92 14.09 -17.23
C LYS A 56 -10.06 13.59 -18.66
N LYS A 57 -9.10 13.87 -19.55
CA LYS A 57 -9.12 13.42 -20.95
C LYS A 57 -8.63 12.00 -21.14
N ILE A 58 -7.81 11.50 -20.21
CA ILE A 58 -7.14 10.21 -20.32
C ILE A 58 -7.63 9.19 -19.29
N LEU A 59 -8.33 9.64 -18.26
CA LEU A 59 -8.88 8.75 -17.24
C LEU A 59 -10.07 7.93 -17.79
N PRO A 60 -10.20 6.68 -17.35
CA PRO A 60 -11.38 5.86 -17.59
C PRO A 60 -12.64 6.50 -16.98
N ALA A 61 -13.78 6.36 -17.65
CA ALA A 61 -15.06 6.75 -17.10
C ALA A 61 -15.46 5.75 -16.00
N PHE A 62 -15.77 6.27 -14.80
CA PHE A 62 -16.25 5.41 -13.71
C PHE A 62 -17.67 4.94 -13.96
N VAL A 63 -17.89 3.63 -13.89
CA VAL A 63 -19.22 3.00 -13.93
C VAL A 63 -19.34 2.06 -12.71
N ALA A 64 -20.20 2.42 -11.78
CA ALA A 64 -20.40 1.62 -10.58
C ALA A 64 -20.83 0.18 -10.95
N SER A 65 -20.22 -0.81 -10.33
CA SER A 65 -20.66 -2.20 -10.49
C SER A 65 -22.01 -2.38 -9.83
N GLY A 66 -23.03 -2.73 -10.63
CA GLY A 66 -24.37 -3.08 -10.15
C GLY A 66 -24.55 -4.59 -9.89
N VAL A 67 -23.48 -5.37 -9.93
CA VAL A 67 -23.55 -6.84 -9.92
C VAL A 67 -23.97 -7.38 -8.55
N VAL A 68 -23.39 -6.85 -7.47
CA VAL A 68 -23.74 -7.23 -6.09
C VAL A 68 -23.78 -5.98 -5.21
N THR A 69 -24.79 -5.89 -4.36
CA THR A 69 -24.93 -4.81 -3.38
C THR A 69 -24.23 -5.23 -2.08
N PRO A 70 -23.30 -4.42 -1.55
CA PRO A 70 -22.64 -4.69 -0.27
C PRO A 70 -23.64 -4.58 0.89
N ASP A 71 -23.41 -5.36 1.95
CA ASP A 71 -24.20 -5.26 3.20
C ASP A 71 -23.93 -3.92 3.90
N ILE A 72 -22.71 -3.40 3.75
CA ILE A 72 -22.29 -2.09 4.28
C ILE A 72 -21.66 -1.30 3.12
N PRO A 73 -22.41 -0.31 2.56
CA PRO A 73 -21.89 0.51 1.47
C PRO A 73 -20.62 1.28 1.89
N ALA A 74 -19.67 1.47 0.96
CA ALA A 74 -18.51 2.32 1.18
C ALA A 74 -18.93 3.77 1.47
N LYS A 75 -18.27 4.41 2.44
CA LYS A 75 -18.53 5.79 2.84
C LYS A 75 -17.23 6.42 3.35
N ASN A 76 -17.05 7.73 3.10
CA ASN A 76 -15.88 8.48 3.60
C ASN A 76 -14.53 7.85 3.21
N GLY A 77 -14.43 7.25 2.02
CA GLY A 77 -13.19 6.59 1.58
C GLY A 77 -12.96 5.19 2.12
N SER A 78 -13.90 4.63 2.91
CA SER A 78 -13.82 3.26 3.39
C SER A 78 -13.99 2.24 2.27
N ALA A 79 -13.60 1.00 2.55
CA ALA A 79 -14.03 -0.15 1.76
C ALA A 79 -15.53 -0.42 1.93
N ALA A 80 -16.13 -1.14 0.97
CA ALA A 80 -17.46 -1.74 1.13
C ALA A 80 -17.36 -3.03 1.97
N GLY A 81 -18.41 -3.37 2.74
CA GLY A 81 -18.44 -4.55 3.59
C GLY A 81 -19.42 -5.62 3.10
N PHE A 82 -18.97 -6.88 3.09
CA PHE A 82 -19.79 -8.06 2.82
C PHE A 82 -19.67 -9.02 4.01
N THR A 83 -20.73 -9.10 4.80
CA THR A 83 -20.77 -9.87 6.04
C THR A 83 -21.31 -11.29 5.85
N ARG A 84 -21.75 -11.62 4.65
CA ARG A 84 -22.36 -12.91 4.32
C ARG A 84 -21.72 -13.52 3.08
N ALA A 85 -21.55 -14.83 3.08
CA ALA A 85 -21.23 -15.56 1.86
C ALA A 85 -22.40 -15.50 0.87
N VAL A 86 -22.08 -15.37 -0.41
CA VAL A 86 -23.07 -15.47 -1.47
C VAL A 86 -23.24 -16.94 -1.85
N PRO A 87 -24.44 -17.54 -1.71
CA PRO A 87 -24.67 -18.95 -2.11
C PRO A 87 -24.32 -19.18 -3.59
N ALA A 88 -23.78 -20.33 -3.93
CA ALA A 88 -23.33 -20.66 -5.30
C ALA A 88 -24.43 -20.42 -6.35
N ALA A 89 -25.70 -20.74 -6.04
CA ALA A 89 -26.85 -20.50 -6.93
C ALA A 89 -27.16 -19.00 -7.16
N GLN A 90 -26.63 -18.08 -6.32
CA GLN A 90 -26.86 -16.65 -6.40
C GLN A 90 -25.66 -15.89 -6.97
N LEU A 91 -24.52 -16.59 -7.17
CA LEU A 91 -23.33 -15.99 -7.77
C LEU A 91 -23.65 -15.43 -9.17
N LYS A 92 -23.30 -14.17 -9.37
CA LYS A 92 -23.45 -13.49 -10.65
C LYS A 92 -22.27 -13.79 -11.56
N THR A 93 -22.43 -13.49 -12.84
CA THR A 93 -21.35 -13.50 -13.82
C THR A 93 -21.07 -12.04 -14.22
N SER A 94 -19.87 -11.54 -13.96
CA SER A 94 -19.48 -10.17 -14.32
C SER A 94 -18.80 -10.10 -15.68
N VAL A 95 -18.29 -11.23 -16.19
CA VAL A 95 -17.65 -11.37 -17.50
C VAL A 95 -18.39 -12.44 -18.30
N PRO A 96 -19.59 -12.10 -18.87
CA PRO A 96 -20.44 -13.09 -19.52
C PRO A 96 -19.87 -13.65 -20.82
N LYS A 97 -18.91 -12.93 -21.42
CA LYS A 97 -18.19 -13.35 -22.63
C LYS A 97 -16.70 -13.34 -22.36
N LYS A 98 -16.05 -14.45 -22.64
CA LYS A 98 -14.59 -14.58 -22.54
C LYS A 98 -13.92 -13.50 -23.44
N LEU A 99 -13.08 -12.66 -22.84
CA LEU A 99 -12.42 -11.55 -23.54
C LEU A 99 -11.06 -11.94 -24.11
N GLY A 100 -10.38 -12.94 -23.52
CA GLY A 100 -9.08 -13.41 -23.99
C GLY A 100 -9.16 -14.13 -25.33
N SER A 101 -8.12 -13.96 -26.15
CA SER A 101 -8.02 -14.48 -27.53
C SER A 101 -7.26 -15.81 -27.64
N GLY A 102 -6.84 -16.41 -26.53
CA GLY A 102 -5.93 -17.56 -26.49
C GLY A 102 -4.43 -17.18 -26.51
N GLY A 103 -4.11 -15.90 -26.41
CA GLY A 103 -2.74 -15.40 -26.35
C GLY A 103 -1.97 -15.86 -25.13
N LYS A 104 -0.64 -15.55 -25.10
CA LYS A 104 0.27 -15.91 -24.01
C LYS A 104 0.84 -14.66 -23.39
N LEU A 105 0.90 -14.62 -22.06
CA LEU A 105 1.49 -13.53 -21.28
C LEU A 105 2.44 -14.06 -20.22
N LYS A 106 3.66 -13.54 -20.18
CA LYS A 106 4.61 -13.74 -19.08
C LYS A 106 4.52 -12.55 -18.15
N ILE A 107 4.12 -12.78 -16.90
CA ILE A 107 3.92 -11.75 -15.88
C ILE A 107 4.99 -11.90 -14.80
N MET A 108 5.79 -10.84 -14.57
CA MET A 108 6.71 -10.75 -13.45
C MET A 108 6.05 -10.02 -12.29
N ALA A 109 6.03 -10.63 -11.11
CA ALA A 109 5.45 -10.06 -9.89
C ALA A 109 6.30 -10.37 -8.65
N PRO A 110 6.26 -9.50 -7.62
CA PRO A 110 6.78 -9.86 -6.31
C PRO A 110 5.94 -10.97 -5.69
N PHE A 111 6.57 -11.80 -4.88
CA PHE A 111 5.88 -12.86 -4.15
C PHE A 111 6.52 -13.06 -2.77
N TRP A 112 5.69 -13.14 -1.75
CA TRP A 112 6.12 -13.39 -0.37
C TRP A 112 5.71 -14.79 0.06
N GLY A 113 6.67 -15.59 0.44
CA GLY A 113 6.49 -17.00 0.77
C GLY A 113 6.93 -17.93 -0.37
N THR A 114 6.47 -19.19 -0.34
CA THR A 114 6.81 -20.19 -1.34
C THR A 114 5.89 -20.07 -2.56
N PRO A 115 6.41 -19.73 -3.75
CA PRO A 115 5.58 -19.69 -4.94
C PRO A 115 4.97 -21.06 -5.25
N PRO A 116 3.71 -21.12 -5.68
CA PRO A 116 3.11 -22.38 -6.12
C PRO A 116 3.76 -22.89 -7.41
N LYS A 117 3.58 -24.18 -7.70
CA LYS A 117 4.03 -24.75 -8.97
C LYS A 117 3.33 -24.07 -10.13
N GLY A 118 4.04 -23.77 -11.20
CA GLY A 118 3.55 -22.98 -12.33
C GLY A 118 2.47 -23.62 -13.18
N ASP A 119 2.24 -24.93 -13.04
CA ASP A 119 1.17 -25.68 -13.72
C ASP A 119 0.32 -26.43 -12.69
N ASN A 120 -0.43 -25.68 -11.90
CA ASN A 120 -1.36 -26.22 -10.92
C ASN A 120 -2.82 -26.11 -11.43
N PRO A 121 -3.78 -26.84 -10.83
CA PRO A 121 -5.20 -26.78 -11.21
C PRO A 121 -5.78 -25.38 -11.22
N TYR A 122 -5.45 -24.56 -10.22
CA TYR A 122 -5.90 -23.17 -10.10
C TYR A 122 -5.45 -22.33 -11.29
N TYR A 123 -4.14 -22.34 -11.64
CA TYR A 123 -3.64 -21.58 -12.78
C TYR A 123 -4.24 -22.03 -14.11
N ARG A 124 -4.46 -23.34 -14.29
CA ARG A 124 -5.15 -23.84 -15.49
C ARG A 124 -6.58 -23.34 -15.58
N ALA A 125 -7.32 -23.42 -14.48
CA ALA A 125 -8.71 -22.95 -14.43
C ALA A 125 -8.82 -21.44 -14.69
N MET A 126 -7.92 -20.63 -14.10
CA MET A 126 -7.86 -19.19 -14.37
C MET A 126 -7.55 -18.91 -15.85
N ASN A 127 -6.54 -19.56 -16.41
CA ASN A 127 -6.16 -19.39 -17.81
C ASN A 127 -7.32 -19.78 -18.76
N GLU A 128 -8.01 -20.86 -18.46
CA GLU A 128 -9.18 -21.29 -19.23
C GLU A 128 -10.33 -20.28 -19.12
N ALA A 129 -10.67 -19.84 -17.91
CA ALA A 129 -11.78 -18.90 -17.69
C ALA A 129 -11.54 -17.55 -18.34
N ILE A 130 -10.31 -17.01 -18.24
CA ILE A 130 -9.92 -15.73 -18.84
C ILE A 130 -9.79 -15.87 -20.37
N GLY A 131 -9.30 -17.02 -20.87
CA GLY A 131 -8.95 -17.25 -22.27
C GLY A 131 -7.58 -16.70 -22.65
N VAL A 132 -6.65 -16.65 -21.70
CA VAL A 132 -5.26 -16.22 -21.88
C VAL A 132 -4.33 -17.16 -21.12
N GLN A 133 -3.23 -17.58 -21.73
CA GLN A 133 -2.22 -18.42 -21.08
C GLN A 133 -1.23 -17.54 -20.31
N VAL A 134 -1.51 -17.32 -19.03
CA VAL A 134 -0.63 -16.57 -18.11
C VAL A 134 0.42 -17.49 -17.54
N THR A 135 1.69 -17.09 -17.64
CA THR A 135 2.84 -17.73 -16.99
C THR A 135 3.46 -16.76 -16.00
N TRP A 136 3.51 -17.14 -14.74
CA TRP A 136 4.05 -16.31 -13.67
C TRP A 136 5.55 -16.45 -13.54
N GLN A 137 6.24 -15.31 -13.42
CA GLN A 137 7.64 -15.19 -13.04
C GLN A 137 7.72 -14.56 -11.66
N ASN A 138 7.28 -15.30 -10.64
CA ASN A 138 7.30 -14.85 -9.26
C ASN A 138 8.75 -14.63 -8.80
N GLN A 139 9.01 -13.47 -8.22
CA GLN A 139 10.30 -13.06 -7.66
C GLN A 139 10.16 -12.88 -6.16
N ASP A 140 11.21 -13.12 -5.40
CA ASP A 140 11.22 -12.86 -3.97
C ASP A 140 10.83 -11.40 -3.66
N GLY A 141 9.77 -11.20 -2.87
CA GLY A 141 9.19 -9.88 -2.59
C GLY A 141 10.10 -9.00 -1.73
N VAL A 142 11.00 -9.61 -0.95
CA VAL A 142 11.93 -8.86 -0.07
C VAL A 142 13.06 -8.22 -0.88
N THR A 143 13.49 -8.90 -1.95
CA THR A 143 14.59 -8.46 -2.83
C THR A 143 14.11 -8.00 -4.21
N TYR A 144 12.81 -7.79 -4.36
CA TYR A 144 12.17 -7.46 -5.65
C TYR A 144 12.72 -6.19 -6.29
N ASP A 145 13.06 -5.18 -5.50
CA ASP A 145 13.65 -3.91 -5.95
C ASP A 145 14.91 -4.11 -6.78
N GLN A 146 15.82 -5.01 -6.34
CA GLN A 146 17.07 -5.31 -7.03
C GLN A 146 16.80 -6.00 -8.36
N LYS A 147 15.89 -6.99 -8.36
CA LYS A 147 15.50 -7.69 -9.57
C LYS A 147 14.79 -6.81 -10.57
N LEU A 148 13.86 -5.98 -10.10
CA LEU A 148 13.10 -5.02 -10.91
C LEU A 148 14.04 -4.04 -11.63
N GLY A 149 14.99 -3.45 -10.89
CA GLY A 149 15.98 -2.54 -11.46
C GLY A 149 16.80 -3.19 -12.58
N ALA A 150 17.29 -4.41 -12.35
CA ALA A 150 18.05 -5.16 -13.35
C ALA A 150 17.22 -5.51 -14.59
N VAL A 151 15.97 -5.98 -14.41
CA VAL A 151 15.05 -6.30 -15.51
C VAL A 151 14.72 -5.07 -16.33
N LEU A 152 14.38 -3.94 -15.67
CA LEU A 152 14.07 -2.70 -16.39
C LEU A 152 15.27 -2.08 -17.08
N ALA A 153 16.51 -2.35 -16.64
CA ALA A 153 17.71 -1.93 -17.36
C ALA A 153 17.99 -2.79 -18.60
N SER A 154 17.49 -4.03 -18.65
CA SER A 154 17.75 -4.96 -19.76
C SER A 154 17.03 -4.57 -21.05
N SER A 155 17.47 -5.14 -22.19
CA SER A 155 16.80 -4.99 -23.49
C SER A 155 15.55 -5.88 -23.63
N SER A 156 15.43 -6.91 -22.80
CA SER A 156 14.32 -7.88 -22.79
C SER A 156 13.63 -7.85 -21.43
N ILE A 157 12.40 -7.35 -21.39
CA ILE A 157 11.54 -7.36 -20.21
C ILE A 157 10.36 -8.31 -20.44
N PRO A 158 9.75 -8.86 -19.39
CA PRO A 158 8.53 -9.66 -19.50
C PRO A 158 7.40 -8.90 -20.21
N ASP A 159 6.38 -9.64 -20.69
CA ASP A 159 5.22 -9.04 -21.33
C ASP A 159 4.47 -8.11 -20.39
N VAL A 160 4.40 -8.49 -19.11
CA VAL A 160 3.75 -7.72 -18.04
C VAL A 160 4.66 -7.67 -16.82
N VAL A 161 4.72 -6.52 -16.15
CA VAL A 161 5.50 -6.31 -14.93
C VAL A 161 4.66 -5.61 -13.88
N VAL A 162 4.62 -6.19 -12.69
CA VAL A 162 4.01 -5.58 -11.50
C VAL A 162 5.05 -4.73 -10.79
N VAL A 163 4.72 -3.46 -10.50
CA VAL A 163 5.60 -2.53 -9.80
C VAL A 163 4.89 -2.01 -8.55
N PRO A 164 5.34 -2.39 -7.35
CA PRO A 164 4.89 -1.76 -6.11
C PRO A 164 5.30 -0.29 -6.03
N GLY A 165 4.45 0.55 -5.43
CA GLY A 165 4.66 1.98 -5.28
C GLY A 165 5.92 2.34 -4.49
N TRP A 166 6.28 1.53 -3.49
CA TRP A 166 7.52 1.69 -2.73
C TRP A 166 8.80 1.38 -3.52
N ASN A 167 8.68 0.81 -4.71
CA ASN A 167 9.78 0.61 -5.66
C ASN A 167 9.86 1.72 -6.72
N LEU A 168 8.96 2.71 -6.71
CA LEU A 168 8.95 3.83 -7.64
C LEU A 168 10.01 4.89 -7.25
N MET A 169 11.28 4.50 -7.32
CA MET A 169 12.41 5.37 -6.97
C MET A 169 13.54 5.27 -8.01
N GLY A 170 14.45 6.22 -7.96
CA GLY A 170 15.63 6.27 -8.82
C GLY A 170 15.27 6.28 -10.31
N LYS A 171 15.77 5.31 -11.07
CA LYS A 171 15.56 5.21 -12.53
C LYS A 171 14.28 4.46 -12.93
N ILE A 172 13.55 3.88 -11.97
CA ILE A 172 12.36 3.06 -12.27
C ILE A 172 11.29 3.86 -13.02
N PRO A 173 10.88 5.08 -12.59
CA PRO A 173 9.86 5.84 -13.29
C PRO A 173 10.24 6.22 -14.72
N SER A 174 11.50 6.59 -14.96
CA SER A 174 11.99 6.87 -16.32
C SER A 174 11.95 5.62 -17.20
N ALA A 175 12.27 4.45 -16.64
CA ALA A 175 12.16 3.17 -17.33
C ALA A 175 10.69 2.82 -17.64
N ILE A 176 9.76 3.12 -16.74
CA ILE A 176 8.31 2.95 -16.97
C ILE A 176 7.88 3.75 -18.20
N ASN A 177 8.23 5.03 -18.25
CA ASN A 177 7.88 5.89 -19.39
C ASN A 177 8.46 5.42 -20.71
N ALA A 178 9.65 4.81 -20.70
CA ALA A 178 10.33 4.34 -21.91
C ALA A 178 9.84 2.97 -22.40
N LYS A 179 9.45 2.08 -21.49
CA LYS A 179 9.33 0.64 -21.78
C LYS A 179 7.91 0.10 -21.77
N PHE A 180 6.93 0.81 -21.20
CA PHE A 180 5.56 0.32 -21.09
C PHE A 180 4.59 1.10 -21.98
N ALA A 181 3.54 0.42 -22.40
CA ALA A 181 2.54 0.93 -23.32
C ALA A 181 1.64 2.00 -22.69
N ASP A 182 1.08 2.87 -23.51
CA ASP A 182 -0.06 3.72 -23.16
C ASP A 182 -1.35 2.91 -23.29
N LEU A 183 -2.12 2.83 -22.22
CA LEU A 183 -3.42 2.16 -22.16
C LEU A 183 -4.58 3.11 -22.53
N GLY A 184 -4.32 4.41 -22.67
CA GLY A 184 -5.33 5.40 -23.01
C GLY A 184 -6.13 5.07 -24.25
N PRO A 185 -5.55 4.56 -25.36
CA PRO A 185 -6.28 4.12 -26.54
C PRO A 185 -7.38 3.07 -26.26
N TYR A 186 -7.26 2.32 -25.18
CA TYR A 186 -8.16 1.21 -24.80
C TYR A 186 -9.09 1.54 -23.64
N LEU A 187 -8.68 2.45 -22.74
CA LEU A 187 -9.36 2.65 -21.44
C LEU A 187 -9.88 4.07 -21.23
N SER A 188 -9.37 5.10 -21.96
CA SER A 188 -9.78 6.48 -21.70
C SER A 188 -11.27 6.73 -22.01
N GLY A 189 -11.93 7.46 -21.10
CA GLY A 189 -13.35 7.77 -21.22
C GLY A 189 -14.19 6.52 -21.28
N ASP A 190 -15.14 6.47 -22.20
CA ASP A 190 -16.12 5.36 -22.34
C ASP A 190 -15.52 4.06 -22.88
N LYS A 191 -14.29 4.07 -23.38
CA LYS A 191 -13.63 2.84 -23.88
C LYS A 191 -13.44 1.79 -22.80
N VAL A 192 -13.30 2.21 -21.54
CA VAL A 192 -13.21 1.28 -20.42
C VAL A 192 -14.45 0.40 -20.25
N LYS A 193 -15.59 0.78 -20.83
CA LYS A 193 -16.84 -0.01 -20.77
C LYS A 193 -16.74 -1.36 -21.46
N ASP A 194 -15.76 -1.56 -22.37
CA ASP A 194 -15.43 -2.86 -22.92
C ASP A 194 -14.85 -3.83 -21.85
N TYR A 195 -14.44 -3.27 -20.70
CA TYR A 195 -13.89 -3.95 -19.53
C TYR A 195 -14.68 -3.57 -18.28
N PRO A 196 -15.89 -4.10 -18.07
CA PRO A 196 -16.86 -3.59 -17.10
C PRO A 196 -16.38 -3.63 -15.64
N ASN A 197 -15.55 -4.60 -15.27
CA ASN A 197 -15.00 -4.66 -13.92
C ASN A 197 -13.90 -3.59 -13.71
N LEU A 198 -13.10 -3.29 -14.75
CA LEU A 198 -12.15 -2.18 -14.72
C LEU A 198 -12.85 -0.81 -14.70
N ALA A 199 -14.02 -0.70 -15.35
CA ALA A 199 -14.83 0.52 -15.29
C ALA A 199 -15.33 0.85 -13.87
N ALA A 200 -15.43 -0.16 -13.00
CA ALA A 200 -15.83 0.01 -11.60
C ALA A 200 -14.67 0.34 -10.63
N VAL A 201 -13.44 0.41 -11.12
CA VAL A 201 -12.28 0.86 -10.34
C VAL A 201 -12.40 2.37 -10.08
N PRO A 202 -12.25 2.85 -8.83
CA PRO A 202 -12.38 4.27 -8.50
C PRO A 202 -11.42 5.18 -9.30
N THR A 203 -11.91 6.35 -9.69
CA THR A 203 -11.14 7.33 -10.48
C THR A 203 -9.83 7.74 -9.81
N GLU A 204 -9.84 7.89 -8.49
CA GLU A 204 -8.64 8.24 -7.72
C GLU A 204 -7.54 7.18 -7.84
N ALA A 205 -7.91 5.89 -7.92
CA ALA A 205 -6.94 4.82 -8.17
C ALA A 205 -6.35 4.91 -9.57
N TRP A 206 -7.16 5.19 -10.59
CA TRP A 206 -6.72 5.38 -11.97
C TRP A 206 -5.77 6.58 -12.13
N GLN A 207 -5.98 7.66 -11.38
CA GLN A 207 -5.06 8.81 -11.38
C GLN A 207 -3.63 8.39 -11.05
N ARG A 208 -3.45 7.45 -10.13
CA ARG A 208 -2.15 6.88 -9.77
C ARG A 208 -1.51 6.05 -10.90
N GLY A 209 -2.29 5.59 -11.86
CA GLY A 209 -1.83 4.85 -13.05
C GLY A 209 -1.23 5.73 -14.14
N ILE A 210 -1.21 7.06 -13.96
CA ILE A 210 -0.70 8.01 -14.95
C ILE A 210 0.80 8.21 -14.73
N PHE A 211 1.59 7.91 -15.77
CA PHE A 211 3.03 8.07 -15.81
C PHE A 211 3.44 8.81 -17.09
N GLY A 212 4.22 9.90 -16.93
CA GLY A 212 4.66 10.72 -18.06
C GLY A 212 3.50 11.28 -18.91
N GLY A 213 2.38 11.63 -18.26
CA GLY A 213 1.20 12.18 -18.91
C GLY A 213 0.37 11.17 -19.70
N GLN A 214 0.58 9.87 -19.55
CA GLN A 214 -0.17 8.79 -20.20
C GLN A 214 -0.67 7.78 -19.19
N LEU A 215 -1.83 7.17 -19.46
CA LEU A 215 -2.36 6.07 -18.66
C LEU A 215 -1.57 4.80 -18.98
N ARG A 216 -0.61 4.43 -18.12
CA ARG A 216 0.30 3.29 -18.39
C ARG A 216 0.04 2.08 -17.53
N ALA A 217 -0.61 2.24 -16.39
CA ALA A 217 -0.81 1.15 -15.45
C ALA A 217 -2.28 0.85 -15.18
N VAL A 218 -2.57 -0.42 -14.96
CA VAL A 218 -3.76 -0.85 -14.22
C VAL A 218 -3.40 -0.79 -12.73
N PRO A 219 -4.09 0.05 -11.93
CA PRO A 219 -3.84 0.18 -10.51
C PRO A 219 -4.56 -0.91 -9.72
N MET A 220 -3.98 -1.33 -8.61
CA MET A 220 -4.68 -2.10 -7.57
C MET A 220 -5.34 -1.11 -6.59
N PRO A 221 -6.66 -0.94 -6.61
CA PRO A 221 -7.32 0.07 -5.79
C PRO A 221 -7.33 -0.29 -4.30
N GLY A 222 -7.21 0.71 -3.45
CA GLY A 222 -7.28 0.59 -1.99
C GLY A 222 -8.15 1.67 -1.35
N SER A 223 -8.59 1.45 -0.11
CA SER A 223 -9.15 2.51 0.72
C SER A 223 -8.08 3.59 0.94
N TYR A 224 -8.47 4.85 0.94
CA TYR A 224 -7.56 5.94 1.23
C TYR A 224 -7.63 6.43 2.70
N VAL A 225 -8.48 5.82 3.51
CA VAL A 225 -8.42 5.99 4.97
C VAL A 225 -7.14 5.36 5.46
N THR A 226 -6.50 5.95 6.49
CA THR A 226 -5.31 5.33 7.07
C THR A 226 -5.54 3.85 7.34
N ASP A 227 -4.61 3.02 6.91
CA ASP A 227 -4.65 1.57 7.10
C ASP A 227 -3.95 1.15 8.40
N ILE A 228 -3.24 2.06 9.06
CA ILE A 228 -2.61 1.82 10.35
C ILE A 228 -3.62 2.09 11.47
N ALA A 229 -4.04 1.02 12.12
CA ALA A 229 -4.99 1.04 13.22
C ALA A 229 -4.32 0.70 14.55
N PRO A 230 -4.69 1.38 15.65
CA PRO A 230 -4.33 0.97 17.01
C PRO A 230 -5.21 -0.20 17.43
N LEU A 231 -4.68 -1.42 17.22
CA LEU A 231 -5.37 -2.67 17.53
C LEU A 231 -5.13 -3.05 18.99
N TYR A 232 -6.19 -3.44 19.71
CA TYR A 232 -6.11 -3.81 21.11
C TYR A 232 -6.74 -5.16 21.43
N ARG A 233 -6.28 -5.82 22.47
CA ARG A 233 -6.82 -7.07 23.03
C ARG A 233 -8.09 -6.79 23.81
N LYS A 234 -9.23 -6.76 23.11
CA LYS A 234 -10.54 -6.46 23.68
C LYS A 234 -10.92 -7.42 24.82
N ASP A 235 -10.59 -8.70 24.68
CA ASP A 235 -10.77 -9.73 25.71
C ASP A 235 -9.99 -9.42 26.99
N LEU A 236 -8.70 -9.03 26.86
CA LEU A 236 -7.88 -8.72 28.02
C LEU A 236 -8.28 -7.39 28.68
N PHE A 237 -8.69 -6.40 27.88
CA PHE A 237 -9.25 -5.15 28.41
C PHE A 237 -10.50 -5.43 29.26
N ALA A 238 -11.44 -6.21 28.74
CA ALA A 238 -12.65 -6.60 29.45
C ALA A 238 -12.32 -7.37 30.75
N LYS A 239 -11.41 -8.35 30.67
CA LYS A 239 -10.98 -9.15 31.84
C LYS A 239 -10.34 -8.32 32.94
N LYS A 240 -9.60 -7.26 32.57
CA LYS A 240 -8.91 -6.37 33.50
C LYS A 240 -9.72 -5.16 33.92
N GLY A 241 -10.88 -4.92 33.30
CA GLY A 241 -11.72 -3.74 33.53
C GLY A 241 -11.11 -2.44 32.97
N TYR A 242 -10.20 -2.53 31.98
CA TYR A 242 -9.62 -1.36 31.34
C TYR A 242 -10.64 -0.69 30.40
N THR A 243 -10.62 0.64 30.40
CA THR A 243 -11.32 1.45 29.38
C THR A 243 -10.36 1.81 28.26
N VAL A 244 -10.89 1.92 27.03
CA VAL A 244 -10.11 2.38 25.88
C VAL A 244 -9.74 3.85 26.06
N PRO A 245 -8.45 4.22 26.02
CA PRO A 245 -8.02 5.61 26.13
C PRO A 245 -8.58 6.49 25.01
N LYS A 246 -8.85 7.77 25.32
CA LYS A 246 -9.42 8.76 24.41
C LYS A 246 -8.52 9.99 24.21
N SER A 247 -7.35 10.02 24.84
CA SER A 247 -6.34 11.07 24.64
C SER A 247 -4.94 10.51 24.79
N PRO A 248 -3.90 11.23 24.32
CA PRO A 248 -2.50 10.85 24.55
C PRO A 248 -2.13 10.70 26.02
N GLU A 249 -2.69 11.54 26.88
CA GLU A 249 -2.48 11.53 28.34
C GLU A 249 -3.16 10.32 28.97
N GLU A 250 -4.41 10.04 28.61
CA GLU A 250 -5.13 8.86 29.07
C GLU A 250 -4.41 7.57 28.64
N PHE A 251 -3.90 7.54 27.39
CA PHE A 251 -3.13 6.41 26.88
C PHE A 251 -1.87 6.19 27.74
N LEU A 252 -1.09 7.23 28.01
CA LEU A 252 0.12 7.12 28.81
C LEU A 252 -0.19 6.72 30.27
N SER A 253 -1.27 7.23 30.85
CA SER A 253 -1.73 6.89 32.20
C SER A 253 -2.13 5.42 32.28
N TRP A 254 -3.01 4.97 31.38
CA TRP A 254 -3.42 3.58 31.25
C TRP A 254 -2.21 2.67 30.99
N ALA A 255 -1.30 3.07 30.10
CA ALA A 255 -0.14 2.27 29.76
C ALA A 255 0.78 1.99 30.95
N LYS A 256 0.94 2.97 31.85
CA LYS A 256 1.69 2.78 33.11
C LYS A 256 0.99 1.82 34.04
N GLU A 257 -0.34 1.88 34.16
CA GLU A 257 -1.15 0.97 34.97
C GLU A 257 -1.13 -0.47 34.42
N ALA A 258 -1.26 -0.61 33.09
CA ALA A 258 -1.38 -1.90 32.42
C ALA A 258 -0.06 -2.67 32.31
N THR A 259 1.09 -1.99 32.45
CA THR A 259 2.41 -2.61 32.30
C THR A 259 2.85 -3.31 33.58
N ASP A 260 3.06 -4.63 33.51
CA ASP A 260 3.63 -5.46 34.56
C ASP A 260 4.80 -6.32 34.03
N PRO A 261 6.05 -5.85 34.14
CA PRO A 261 7.22 -6.59 33.67
C PRO A 261 7.45 -7.93 34.36
N ARG A 262 6.92 -8.11 35.62
CA ARG A 262 7.02 -9.38 36.34
C ARG A 262 6.11 -10.44 35.73
N ALA A 263 4.94 -10.02 35.26
CA ALA A 263 4.01 -10.85 34.50
C ALA A 263 4.38 -10.96 33.02
N LYS A 264 5.46 -10.29 32.53
CA LYS A 264 5.85 -10.16 31.13
C LYS A 264 4.74 -9.54 30.27
N VAL A 265 4.07 -8.51 30.77
CA VAL A 265 3.02 -7.77 30.08
C VAL A 265 3.43 -6.30 29.96
N TRP A 266 3.38 -5.77 28.75
CA TRP A 266 3.57 -4.35 28.45
C TRP A 266 2.31 -3.79 27.80
N ALA A 267 2.06 -2.51 28.04
CA ALA A 267 0.88 -1.86 27.47
C ALA A 267 0.88 -1.90 25.96
N CYS A 268 2.02 -1.65 25.33
CA CYS A 268 2.07 -1.57 23.86
C CYS A 268 3.40 -2.04 23.26
N ASP A 269 3.37 -2.29 21.96
CA ASP A 269 4.55 -2.34 21.09
C ASP A 269 4.91 -0.93 20.61
N ASP A 270 5.74 -0.77 19.59
CA ASP A 270 6.04 0.54 18.99
C ASP A 270 4.76 1.19 18.46
N MET A 271 4.45 2.41 18.94
CA MET A 271 3.26 3.17 18.56
C MET A 271 3.57 4.36 17.64
N LYS A 272 4.77 4.45 17.05
CA LYS A 272 5.22 5.60 16.24
C LYS A 272 4.23 5.96 15.11
N TRP A 273 3.75 4.97 14.39
CA TRP A 273 2.81 5.20 13.29
C TRP A 273 1.42 5.67 13.76
N SER A 274 0.94 5.13 14.88
CA SER A 274 -0.29 5.63 15.51
C SER A 274 -0.11 7.07 16.02
N ALA A 275 1.06 7.41 16.55
CA ALA A 275 1.37 8.76 16.99
C ALA A 275 1.28 9.77 15.83
N PHE A 276 1.79 9.45 14.66
CA PHE A 276 1.65 10.32 13.49
C PHE A 276 0.18 10.59 13.12
N ASN A 277 -0.69 9.59 13.25
CA ASN A 277 -2.13 9.76 13.02
C ASN A 277 -2.78 10.59 14.14
N ILE A 278 -2.45 10.32 15.41
CA ILE A 278 -2.98 11.04 16.58
C ILE A 278 -2.65 12.53 16.50
N PHE A 279 -1.42 12.88 16.15
CA PHE A 279 -0.96 14.26 16.08
C PHE A 279 -1.20 14.92 14.70
N GLY A 280 -1.78 14.20 13.74
CA GLY A 280 -2.15 14.76 12.43
C GLY A 280 -0.95 15.04 11.51
N ALA A 281 0.17 14.35 11.72
CA ALA A 281 1.31 14.45 10.83
C ALA A 281 0.99 13.84 9.44
N LEU A 282 1.56 14.42 8.39
CA LEU A 282 1.40 13.92 7.02
C LEU A 282 1.89 12.47 6.90
N PRO A 283 1.25 11.64 6.04
CA PRO A 283 1.58 10.21 5.90
C PRO A 283 3.03 9.97 5.50
N GLY A 284 3.62 8.88 6.01
CA GLY A 284 5.00 8.49 5.71
C GLY A 284 5.17 7.50 4.57
N SER A 285 4.08 6.92 4.06
CA SER A 285 4.11 5.80 3.10
C SER A 285 4.47 6.17 1.66
N ASP A 286 4.36 7.44 1.28
CA ASP A 286 4.67 7.95 -0.06
C ASP A 286 5.32 9.34 0.09
N LYS A 287 6.51 9.54 -0.47
CA LYS A 287 7.27 10.81 -0.35
C LYS A 287 6.48 12.02 -0.89
N ALA A 288 5.61 11.84 -1.89
CA ALA A 288 4.76 12.91 -2.37
C ALA A 288 3.75 13.39 -1.31
N LEU A 289 3.25 12.48 -0.46
CA LEU A 289 2.34 12.82 0.63
C LEU A 289 3.04 13.52 1.80
N TRP A 290 4.38 13.55 1.83
CA TRP A 290 5.13 14.36 2.82
C TRP A 290 4.98 15.86 2.57
N TRP A 291 4.47 16.25 1.40
CA TRP A 291 4.32 17.64 1.00
C TRP A 291 2.86 18.06 0.97
N ASN A 292 2.60 19.24 1.47
CA ASN A 292 1.28 19.85 1.42
C ASN A 292 1.37 21.36 1.27
N LEU A 293 0.42 21.96 0.54
CA LEU A 293 0.27 23.41 0.45
C LEU A 293 -0.56 23.89 1.66
N ARG A 294 0.07 24.67 2.55
CA ARG A 294 -0.59 25.30 3.70
C ARG A 294 -0.37 26.80 3.60
N ASP A 295 -1.43 27.58 3.53
CA ASP A 295 -1.39 29.05 3.43
C ASP A 295 -0.49 29.59 2.31
N GLY A 296 -0.53 28.96 1.14
CA GLY A 296 0.27 29.33 -0.03
C GLY A 296 1.74 28.87 0.02
N LYS A 297 2.17 28.24 1.11
CA LYS A 297 3.53 27.70 1.27
C LYS A 297 3.54 26.18 1.14
N MET A 298 4.50 25.66 0.41
CA MET A 298 4.76 24.22 0.36
C MET A 298 5.54 23.82 1.62
N ILE A 299 4.96 22.90 2.41
CA ILE A 299 5.52 22.44 3.70
C ILE A 299 5.78 20.95 3.61
N ASN A 300 6.95 20.52 4.09
CA ASN A 300 7.26 19.09 4.26
C ASN A 300 6.87 18.63 5.67
N ARG A 301 6.48 17.34 5.82
CA ARG A 301 6.09 16.75 7.11
C ARG A 301 7.13 16.95 8.21
N VAL A 302 8.42 16.83 7.89
CA VAL A 302 9.51 16.92 8.88
C VAL A 302 9.68 18.32 9.47
N GLU A 303 9.04 19.34 8.86
CA GLU A 303 9.06 20.73 9.31
C GLU A 303 7.88 21.08 10.23
N THR A 304 6.93 20.17 10.42
CA THR A 304 5.66 20.43 11.10
C THR A 304 5.76 20.18 12.61
N GLU A 305 4.99 20.92 13.39
CA GLU A 305 4.88 20.72 14.84
C GLU A 305 4.24 19.36 15.12
N GLU A 306 3.23 18.96 14.34
CA GLU A 306 2.53 17.69 14.43
C GLU A 306 3.50 16.49 14.35
N TYR A 307 4.52 16.60 13.50
CA TYR A 307 5.56 15.57 13.39
C TYR A 307 6.45 15.48 14.64
N LEU A 308 6.88 16.64 15.15
CA LEU A 308 7.72 16.70 16.36
C LEU A 308 6.95 16.24 17.61
N GLU A 309 5.69 16.62 17.76
CA GLU A 309 4.83 16.20 18.86
C GLU A 309 4.58 14.70 18.86
N ALA A 310 4.36 14.10 17.68
CA ALA A 310 4.21 12.65 17.53
C ALA A 310 5.48 11.90 17.99
N LEU A 311 6.66 12.38 17.60
CA LEU A 311 7.94 11.79 18.04
C LEU A 311 8.14 11.96 19.56
N GLU A 312 7.82 13.13 20.12
CA GLU A 312 7.95 13.39 21.55
C GLU A 312 7.00 12.54 22.39
N TRP A 313 5.74 12.38 21.93
CA TRP A 313 4.80 11.49 22.63
C TRP A 313 5.27 10.03 22.57
N THR A 314 5.72 9.56 21.41
CA THR A 314 6.28 8.21 21.29
C THR A 314 7.48 8.03 22.22
N ARG A 315 8.40 9.01 22.27
CA ARG A 315 9.54 9.02 23.20
C ARG A 315 9.11 8.92 24.67
N LYS A 316 8.00 9.61 25.04
CA LYS A 316 7.43 9.50 26.41
C LYS A 316 6.98 8.08 26.75
N LEU A 317 6.39 7.35 25.81
CA LEU A 317 6.02 5.93 26.00
C LEU A 317 7.26 5.07 26.26
N TYR A 318 8.33 5.25 25.46
CA TYR A 318 9.59 4.53 25.66
C TYR A 318 10.25 4.88 26.99
N ALA A 319 10.30 6.16 27.36
CA ALA A 319 10.86 6.64 28.62
C ALA A 319 10.07 6.11 29.84
N ALA A 320 8.75 5.97 29.72
CA ALA A 320 7.89 5.40 30.74
C ALA A 320 8.03 3.87 30.86
N LYS A 321 8.80 3.20 29.98
CA LYS A 321 9.04 1.75 29.95
C LYS A 321 7.76 0.92 29.75
N VAL A 322 6.76 1.50 29.06
CA VAL A 322 5.48 0.85 28.76
C VAL A 322 5.49 0.11 27.43
N VAL A 323 6.55 0.32 26.64
CA VAL A 323 6.81 -0.35 25.36
C VAL A 323 7.58 -1.65 25.59
N HIS A 324 7.23 -2.71 24.85
CA HIS A 324 7.89 -4.01 24.98
C HIS A 324 9.41 -3.93 24.70
N PRO A 325 10.27 -4.61 25.50
CA PRO A 325 11.74 -4.52 25.38
C PRO A 325 12.29 -4.87 24.00
N ASP A 326 11.68 -5.80 23.28
CA ASP A 326 12.12 -6.15 21.92
C ASP A 326 11.88 -5.00 20.94
N ALA A 327 10.77 -4.26 21.06
CA ALA A 327 10.55 -3.05 20.29
C ALA A 327 11.59 -1.98 20.63
N VAL A 328 11.91 -1.81 21.92
CA VAL A 328 12.98 -0.89 22.38
C VAL A 328 14.33 -1.27 21.78
N SER A 329 14.64 -2.56 21.67
CA SER A 329 15.90 -3.04 21.07
C SER A 329 15.94 -2.97 19.53
N GLY A 330 14.86 -2.54 18.89
CA GLY A 330 14.73 -2.48 17.42
C GLY A 330 14.22 -3.75 16.77
N LYS A 331 13.71 -4.71 17.53
CA LYS A 331 13.02 -5.91 17.04
C LYS A 331 11.51 -5.71 16.91
N ALA A 332 11.07 -4.46 16.71
CA ALA A 332 9.69 -4.17 16.32
C ALA A 332 9.38 -4.78 14.94
N GLY A 333 8.13 -4.83 14.54
CA GLY A 333 7.73 -5.36 13.24
C GLY A 333 7.36 -6.84 13.27
N GLY A 334 8.09 -7.74 12.64
CA GLY A 334 7.69 -9.14 12.41
C GLY A 334 7.21 -9.90 13.67
N ASP A 335 7.76 -9.62 14.83
CA ASP A 335 7.41 -10.29 16.08
C ASP A 335 6.28 -9.58 16.88
N ALA A 336 5.94 -8.32 16.54
CA ALA A 336 4.92 -7.57 17.28
C ALA A 336 3.56 -8.27 17.30
N GLY A 337 3.14 -8.84 16.16
CA GLY A 337 1.90 -9.60 16.05
C GLY A 337 1.89 -10.87 16.93
N ASN A 338 3.04 -11.53 17.13
CA ASN A 338 3.16 -12.70 17.99
C ASN A 338 3.08 -12.31 19.45
N ARG A 339 3.79 -11.24 19.87
CA ARG A 339 3.69 -10.67 21.22
C ARG A 339 2.27 -10.25 21.57
N PHE A 340 1.57 -9.62 20.63
CA PHE A 340 0.16 -9.24 20.77
C PHE A 340 -0.75 -10.46 20.95
N THR A 341 -0.57 -11.49 20.12
CA THR A 341 -1.34 -12.74 20.22
C THR A 341 -1.08 -13.46 21.54
N ALA A 342 0.16 -13.50 21.99
CA ALA A 342 0.55 -14.09 23.27
C ALA A 342 0.04 -13.29 24.50
N GLY A 343 -0.42 -12.05 24.31
CA GLY A 343 -0.84 -11.15 25.40
C GLY A 343 0.34 -10.49 26.12
N GLU A 344 1.54 -10.54 25.56
CA GLU A 344 2.71 -9.83 26.09
C GLU A 344 2.61 -8.33 25.84
N VAL A 345 1.88 -7.91 24.79
CA VAL A 345 1.45 -6.52 24.57
C VAL A 345 -0.06 -6.46 24.39
N LEU A 346 -0.67 -5.40 24.93
CA LEU A 346 -2.13 -5.23 24.93
C LEU A 346 -2.61 -4.38 23.75
N VAL A 347 -1.74 -3.51 23.25
CA VAL A 347 -1.99 -2.64 22.08
C VAL A 347 -0.79 -2.69 21.14
N TYR A 348 -1.06 -2.76 19.83
CA TYR A 348 -0.03 -2.56 18.82
C TYR A 348 -0.61 -1.85 17.60
N ASN A 349 0.20 -1.08 16.89
CA ASN A 349 -0.23 -0.49 15.65
C ASN A 349 0.13 -1.38 14.46
N GLN A 350 -0.84 -1.63 13.61
CA GLN A 350 -0.67 -2.48 12.45
C GLN A 350 -1.73 -2.13 11.39
N ASN A 351 -1.50 -2.64 10.18
CA ASN A 351 -2.51 -2.58 9.13
C ASN A 351 -3.84 -3.18 9.64
N ILE A 352 -4.95 -2.51 9.35
CA ILE A 352 -6.30 -2.90 9.81
C ILE A 352 -6.67 -4.34 9.41
N SER A 353 -6.12 -4.87 8.31
CA SER A 353 -6.33 -6.25 7.89
C SER A 353 -5.78 -7.30 8.88
N SER A 354 -4.84 -6.91 9.74
CA SER A 354 -4.35 -7.77 10.83
C SER A 354 -5.45 -8.15 11.82
N TRP A 355 -6.50 -7.35 11.93
CA TRP A 355 -7.66 -7.70 12.75
C TRP A 355 -8.29 -9.02 12.30
N TRP A 356 -8.65 -9.10 11.01
CA TRP A 356 -9.14 -10.37 10.47
C TRP A 356 -8.11 -11.49 10.57
N GLY A 357 -6.86 -11.23 10.16
CA GLY A 357 -5.81 -12.24 10.13
C GLY A 357 -5.61 -12.91 11.49
N LYS A 358 -5.51 -12.12 12.56
CA LYS A 358 -5.33 -12.65 13.91
C LYS A 358 -6.59 -13.31 14.47
N MET A 359 -7.77 -12.75 14.23
CA MET A 359 -9.03 -13.36 14.63
C MET A 359 -9.23 -14.71 13.95
N SER A 360 -8.95 -14.83 12.65
CA SER A 360 -9.04 -16.09 11.90
C SER A 360 -8.05 -17.14 12.39
N GLU A 361 -6.81 -16.71 12.72
CA GLU A 361 -5.75 -17.59 13.24
C GLU A 361 -6.07 -18.10 14.64
N GLN A 362 -6.60 -17.23 15.52
CA GLN A 362 -6.73 -17.53 16.94
C GLN A 362 -8.06 -18.18 17.34
N ARG A 363 -9.17 -17.88 16.67
CA ARG A 363 -10.50 -18.35 17.09
C ARG A 363 -10.63 -19.86 17.27
N THR A 364 -9.89 -20.63 16.46
CA THR A 364 -9.92 -22.11 16.56
C THR A 364 -9.17 -22.62 17.81
N GLN A 365 -8.11 -21.91 18.22
CA GLN A 365 -7.24 -22.34 19.33
C GLN A 365 -7.62 -21.68 20.66
N ASN A 366 -8.14 -20.47 20.60
CA ASN A 366 -8.56 -19.67 21.74
C ASN A 366 -9.88 -18.96 21.42
N PRO A 367 -11.04 -19.62 21.67
CA PRO A 367 -12.36 -19.06 21.38
C PRO A 367 -12.65 -17.72 22.08
N ASP A 368 -11.99 -17.44 23.19
CA ASP A 368 -12.16 -16.20 23.96
C ASP A 368 -11.30 -15.06 23.42
N PHE A 369 -10.40 -15.32 22.43
CA PHE A 369 -9.56 -14.29 21.85
C PHE A 369 -10.43 -13.27 21.11
N GLU A 370 -10.41 -12.04 21.59
CA GLU A 370 -11.06 -10.92 20.93
C GLU A 370 -10.12 -9.72 20.82
N MET A 371 -10.14 -9.10 19.67
CA MET A 371 -9.44 -7.85 19.41
C MET A 371 -10.33 -6.87 18.66
N ALA A 372 -9.98 -5.59 18.67
CA ALA A 372 -10.63 -4.53 17.93
C ALA A 372 -9.62 -3.40 17.67
N ALA A 373 -10.01 -2.44 16.81
CA ALA A 373 -9.33 -1.16 16.73
C ALA A 373 -10.07 -0.13 17.61
N PHE A 374 -9.35 0.69 18.35
CA PHE A 374 -9.97 1.87 18.94
C PHE A 374 -9.90 3.05 17.97
N ASP A 375 -10.84 3.98 18.11
CA ASP A 375 -10.89 5.16 17.25
C ASP A 375 -9.68 6.05 17.55
N ILE A 376 -9.04 6.54 16.49
CA ILE A 376 -7.93 7.49 16.65
C ILE A 376 -8.53 8.79 17.20
N PHE A 377 -7.95 9.32 18.24
CA PHE A 377 -8.28 10.59 18.88
C PHE A 377 -7.27 11.67 18.47
N GLY A 378 -7.64 12.93 18.61
CA GLY A 378 -6.74 14.07 18.42
C GLY A 378 -5.75 14.26 19.59
N PRO A 379 -4.78 15.19 19.45
CA PRO A 379 -3.75 15.42 20.45
C PRO A 379 -4.30 15.92 21.79
N ASP A 380 -5.49 16.51 21.79
CA ASP A 380 -6.23 17.02 22.95
C ASP A 380 -7.36 16.08 23.42
N GLY A 381 -7.50 14.89 22.81
CA GLY A 381 -8.61 13.95 23.05
C GLY A 381 -9.88 14.26 22.27
N GLY A 382 -9.86 15.28 21.43
CA GLY A 382 -10.94 15.62 20.50
C GLY A 382 -10.90 14.83 19.19
N ASP A 383 -11.59 15.35 18.18
CA ASP A 383 -11.61 14.76 16.85
C ASP A 383 -10.22 14.76 16.20
N PRO A 384 -9.79 13.66 15.57
CA PRO A 384 -8.49 13.58 14.94
C PRO A 384 -8.44 14.39 13.63
N SER A 385 -7.25 14.79 13.23
CA SER A 385 -6.97 15.36 11.90
C SER A 385 -6.16 14.35 11.09
N LEU A 386 -6.85 13.45 10.39
CA LEU A 386 -6.21 12.38 9.62
C LEU A 386 -5.90 12.82 8.19
N TRP A 387 -4.87 12.23 7.60
CA TRP A 387 -4.51 12.41 6.21
C TRP A 387 -4.76 11.14 5.41
N ALA A 388 -5.29 11.32 4.20
CA ALA A 388 -5.49 10.22 3.26
C ALA A 388 -4.15 9.59 2.84
N VAL A 389 -4.11 8.26 2.81
CA VAL A 389 -3.06 7.53 2.11
C VAL A 389 -3.39 7.44 0.62
N GLN A 390 -2.43 7.04 -0.21
CA GLN A 390 -2.68 6.92 -1.65
C GLN A 390 -3.73 5.84 -1.95
N PRO A 391 -4.66 6.09 -2.89
CA PRO A 391 -5.75 5.18 -3.22
C PRO A 391 -5.32 3.96 -4.04
N SER A 392 -4.06 3.86 -4.38
CA SER A 392 -3.41 2.70 -5.01
C SER A 392 -1.92 2.73 -4.76
N ASN A 393 -1.33 1.56 -4.51
CA ASN A 393 0.10 1.43 -4.27
C ASN A 393 0.73 0.22 -4.97
N ILE A 394 0.01 -0.44 -5.87
CA ILE A 394 0.54 -1.50 -6.75
C ILE A 394 0.05 -1.22 -8.17
N PHE A 395 0.93 -1.36 -9.13
CA PHE A 395 0.71 -0.99 -10.53
C PHE A 395 1.15 -2.11 -11.45
N THR A 396 0.33 -2.44 -12.44
CA THR A 396 0.64 -3.47 -13.42
C THR A 396 0.74 -2.87 -14.82
N PHE A 397 1.85 -3.12 -15.46
CA PHE A 397 2.25 -2.51 -16.73
C PHE A 397 2.42 -3.57 -17.82
N VAL A 398 2.00 -3.26 -19.05
CA VAL A 398 2.25 -4.09 -20.23
C VAL A 398 3.39 -3.50 -21.08
N ASN A 399 4.24 -4.37 -21.60
CA ASN A 399 5.40 -4.01 -22.41
C ASN A 399 4.98 -3.16 -23.64
N LYS A 400 5.71 -2.10 -23.91
CA LYS A 400 5.47 -1.22 -25.07
C LYS A 400 5.60 -1.94 -26.42
N LYS A 401 6.34 -3.06 -26.47
CA LYS A 401 6.48 -3.90 -27.67
C LYS A 401 5.27 -4.82 -27.90
N ALA A 402 4.32 -4.87 -26.97
CA ALA A 402 3.11 -5.66 -27.12
C ALA A 402 2.30 -5.17 -28.31
N GLY A 403 1.84 -6.09 -29.15
CA GLY A 403 0.86 -5.79 -30.19
C GLY A 403 -0.53 -5.52 -29.60
N GLU A 404 -1.42 -4.97 -30.40
CA GLU A 404 -2.78 -4.60 -29.97
C GLU A 404 -3.51 -5.77 -29.31
N GLN A 405 -3.46 -6.96 -29.90
CA GLN A 405 -4.14 -8.14 -29.35
C GLN A 405 -3.54 -8.57 -28.00
N GLN A 406 -2.23 -8.46 -27.82
CA GLN A 406 -1.57 -8.79 -26.57
C GLN A 406 -1.94 -7.79 -25.46
N ILE A 407 -2.13 -6.50 -25.80
CA ILE A 407 -2.65 -5.50 -24.85
C ILE A 407 -4.10 -5.83 -24.48
N LYS A 408 -4.94 -6.21 -25.44
CA LYS A 408 -6.33 -6.65 -25.16
C LYS A 408 -6.38 -7.90 -24.29
N ASP A 409 -5.51 -8.87 -24.52
CA ASP A 409 -5.37 -10.06 -23.66
C ASP A 409 -4.91 -9.69 -22.24
N PHE A 410 -3.98 -8.76 -22.11
CA PHE A 410 -3.60 -8.22 -20.79
C PHE A 410 -4.79 -7.57 -20.06
N LEU A 411 -5.57 -6.72 -20.76
CA LEU A 411 -6.75 -6.08 -20.21
C LEU A 411 -7.86 -7.09 -19.88
N ALA A 412 -7.97 -8.20 -20.63
CA ALA A 412 -8.88 -9.29 -20.29
C ALA A 412 -8.52 -9.95 -18.97
N VAL A 413 -7.21 -10.19 -18.70
CA VAL A 413 -6.73 -10.68 -17.41
C VAL A 413 -7.09 -9.70 -16.30
N CYS A 414 -6.76 -8.42 -16.47
CA CYS A 414 -7.04 -7.39 -15.47
C CYS A 414 -8.53 -7.27 -15.17
N ASN A 415 -9.37 -7.28 -16.22
CA ASN A 415 -10.82 -7.18 -16.05
C ASN A 415 -11.42 -8.39 -15.32
N PHE A 416 -10.93 -9.60 -15.62
CA PHE A 416 -11.39 -10.81 -14.92
C PHE A 416 -11.03 -10.75 -13.43
N CYS A 417 -9.79 -10.38 -13.11
CA CYS A 417 -9.31 -10.30 -11.74
C CYS A 417 -9.94 -9.14 -10.94
N ALA A 418 -10.44 -8.10 -11.62
CA ALA A 418 -11.18 -7.00 -10.99
C ALA A 418 -12.66 -7.31 -10.73
N ALA A 419 -13.06 -8.58 -10.84
CA ALA A 419 -14.45 -9.00 -10.61
C ALA A 419 -14.86 -8.76 -9.16
N PRO A 420 -16.08 -8.18 -8.91
CA PRO A 420 -16.52 -7.86 -7.56
C PRO A 420 -16.91 -9.10 -6.77
N TYR A 421 -16.85 -8.96 -5.43
CA TYR A 421 -17.34 -10.00 -4.51
C TYR A 421 -18.75 -10.47 -4.88
N GLY A 422 -19.00 -11.79 -4.77
CA GLY A 422 -20.28 -12.39 -5.12
C GLY A 422 -20.43 -12.74 -6.59
N THR A 423 -19.36 -12.73 -7.34
CA THR A 423 -19.32 -13.22 -8.73
C THR A 423 -18.57 -14.55 -8.84
N LYS A 424 -18.84 -15.30 -9.91
CA LYS A 424 -18.15 -16.56 -10.21
C LYS A 424 -16.67 -16.34 -10.45
N GLU A 425 -16.34 -15.23 -11.13
CA GLU A 425 -14.97 -14.82 -11.42
C GLU A 425 -14.20 -14.51 -10.14
N PHE A 426 -14.84 -13.79 -9.20
CA PHE A 426 -14.27 -13.54 -7.88
C PHE A 426 -14.02 -14.85 -7.11
N MET A 427 -14.98 -15.78 -7.12
CA MET A 427 -14.82 -17.06 -6.42
C MET A 427 -13.64 -17.85 -6.98
N LEU A 428 -13.48 -17.89 -8.31
CA LEU A 428 -12.34 -18.54 -8.93
C LEU A 428 -11.03 -17.84 -8.57
N THR A 429 -10.98 -16.51 -8.63
CA THR A 429 -9.75 -15.74 -8.31
C THR A 429 -9.34 -15.88 -6.84
N ALA A 430 -10.31 -15.79 -5.90
CA ALA A 430 -10.04 -15.73 -4.47
C ALA A 430 -9.99 -17.11 -3.78
N TYR A 431 -10.76 -18.07 -4.27
CA TYR A 431 -10.88 -19.39 -3.64
C TYR A 431 -10.39 -20.55 -4.53
N GLY A 432 -10.31 -20.37 -5.85
CA GLY A 432 -9.91 -21.40 -6.79
C GLY A 432 -11.05 -22.31 -7.23
N VAL A 433 -10.75 -23.57 -7.50
CA VAL A 433 -11.66 -24.59 -8.05
C VAL A 433 -12.38 -25.30 -6.92
N GLU A 434 -13.72 -25.28 -6.94
CA GLU A 434 -14.55 -26.01 -5.96
C GLU A 434 -14.27 -27.52 -6.03
N GLY A 435 -14.20 -28.16 -4.86
CA GLY A 435 -13.84 -29.58 -4.71
C GLY A 435 -12.34 -29.89 -4.84
N THR A 436 -11.52 -28.91 -5.24
CA THR A 436 -10.07 -29.03 -5.33
C THR A 436 -9.38 -28.04 -4.39
N ASP A 437 -9.60 -26.75 -4.63
CA ASP A 437 -8.95 -25.67 -3.87
C ASP A 437 -9.78 -25.23 -2.68
N TYR A 438 -11.10 -25.35 -2.75
CA TYR A 438 -12.00 -25.08 -1.62
C TYR A 438 -13.20 -26.03 -1.62
N GLU A 439 -13.82 -26.14 -0.45
CA GLU A 439 -15.09 -26.83 -0.21
C GLU A 439 -16.08 -25.88 0.43
N VAL A 440 -17.38 -26.10 0.21
CA VAL A 440 -18.42 -25.35 0.91
C VAL A 440 -18.79 -26.07 2.20
N LYS A 441 -18.48 -25.47 3.36
CA LYS A 441 -18.80 -26.00 4.69
C LYS A 441 -19.69 -25.01 5.43
N GLY A 442 -20.91 -25.45 5.82
CA GLY A 442 -21.86 -24.56 6.49
C GLY A 442 -22.26 -23.33 5.65
N GLY A 443 -22.22 -23.43 4.32
CA GLY A 443 -22.51 -22.30 3.41
C GLY A 443 -21.32 -21.37 3.17
N LEU A 444 -20.15 -21.65 3.74
CA LEU A 444 -18.93 -20.84 3.62
C LEU A 444 -17.90 -21.55 2.72
N PRO A 445 -17.20 -20.83 1.84
CA PRO A 445 -16.07 -21.38 1.11
C PRO A 445 -14.85 -21.52 2.05
N VAL A 446 -14.38 -22.74 2.23
CA VAL A 446 -13.24 -23.08 3.09
C VAL A 446 -12.13 -23.66 2.23
N LYS A 447 -10.98 -23.01 2.15
CA LYS A 447 -9.83 -23.51 1.38
C LYS A 447 -9.38 -24.87 1.91
N THR A 448 -9.13 -25.80 1.00
CA THR A 448 -8.41 -27.05 1.27
C THR A 448 -6.93 -26.76 1.50
N GLN A 449 -6.16 -27.75 1.97
CA GLN A 449 -4.70 -27.59 2.05
C GLN A 449 -4.08 -27.31 0.67
N GLN A 450 -4.64 -27.90 -0.40
CA GLN A 450 -4.22 -27.62 -1.77
C GLN A 450 -4.52 -26.17 -2.15
N GLY A 451 -5.73 -25.67 -1.87
CA GLY A 451 -6.08 -24.28 -2.14
C GLY A 451 -5.24 -23.27 -1.35
N VAL A 452 -4.86 -23.59 -0.11
CA VAL A 452 -3.91 -22.74 0.65
C VAL A 452 -2.55 -22.65 -0.05
N ASN A 453 -2.10 -23.72 -0.68
CA ASN A 453 -0.81 -23.76 -1.36
C ASN A 453 -0.84 -23.18 -2.78
N GLU A 454 -1.97 -23.24 -3.48
CA GLU A 454 -2.08 -22.92 -4.91
C GLU A 454 -2.76 -21.57 -5.18
N VAL A 455 -3.81 -21.26 -4.44
CA VAL A 455 -4.59 -20.02 -4.60
C VAL A 455 -3.93 -18.90 -3.80
N ASN A 456 -3.13 -18.13 -4.47
CA ASN A 456 -2.35 -17.03 -3.89
C ASN A 456 -2.68 -15.70 -4.59
N GLY A 457 -2.23 -14.61 -4.00
CA GLY A 457 -2.52 -13.25 -4.45
C GLY A 457 -1.84 -12.79 -5.75
N ALA A 458 -1.22 -13.68 -6.55
CA ALA A 458 -0.51 -13.24 -7.76
C ALA A 458 -1.45 -12.57 -8.78
N PHE A 459 -2.62 -13.13 -9.00
CA PHE A 459 -3.63 -12.53 -9.88
C PHE A 459 -4.21 -11.22 -9.35
N ASP A 460 -4.27 -11.01 -8.03
CA ASP A 460 -4.77 -9.77 -7.42
C ASP A 460 -3.91 -8.55 -7.82
N TYR A 461 -2.64 -8.76 -8.19
CA TYR A 461 -1.78 -7.68 -8.65
C TYR A 461 -2.12 -7.22 -10.07
N THR A 462 -2.75 -8.05 -10.89
CA THR A 462 -3.12 -7.68 -12.27
C THR A 462 -4.42 -6.93 -12.35
N GLY A 463 -5.34 -7.16 -11.41
CA GLY A 463 -6.62 -6.47 -11.30
C GLY A 463 -7.26 -6.79 -9.97
N ASN A 464 -7.92 -5.81 -9.39
CA ASN A 464 -8.64 -5.98 -8.12
C ASN A 464 -9.92 -5.13 -8.18
N PRO A 465 -11.04 -5.57 -7.61
CA PRO A 465 -12.26 -4.77 -7.56
C PRO A 465 -12.07 -3.51 -6.71
N ALA A 466 -13.05 -2.62 -6.73
CA ALA A 466 -13.14 -1.51 -5.79
C ALA A 466 -12.94 -2.00 -4.34
N PRO A 467 -12.38 -1.18 -3.45
CA PRO A 467 -12.01 -1.62 -2.10
C PRO A 467 -13.17 -2.28 -1.36
N TYR A 468 -12.92 -3.46 -0.83
CA TYR A 468 -13.91 -4.26 -0.10
C TYR A 468 -13.29 -4.97 1.10
N VAL A 469 -14.14 -5.31 2.08
CA VAL A 469 -13.87 -6.23 3.19
C VAL A 469 -14.93 -7.32 3.19
N ALA A 470 -14.52 -8.57 3.04
CA ALA A 470 -15.44 -9.70 2.92
C ALA A 470 -14.88 -10.92 3.68
N TYR A 471 -15.27 -11.04 4.93
CA TYR A 471 -14.95 -12.19 5.79
C TYR A 471 -16.24 -12.78 6.34
N PRO A 472 -16.97 -13.54 5.53
CA PRO A 472 -18.29 -14.06 5.92
C PRO A 472 -18.24 -15.09 7.07
N ASP A 473 -17.08 -15.68 7.33
CA ASP A 473 -16.77 -16.50 8.52
C ASP A 473 -16.59 -15.66 9.79
N LEU A 474 -16.32 -14.36 9.64
CA LEU A 474 -16.10 -13.39 10.72
C LEU A 474 -16.91 -12.10 10.46
N PRO A 475 -18.25 -12.18 10.39
CA PRO A 475 -19.09 -11.04 9.99
C PRO A 475 -18.95 -9.82 10.90
N ASP A 476 -18.72 -10.02 12.20
CA ASP A 476 -18.53 -8.94 13.15
C ASP A 476 -17.21 -8.23 12.95
N VAL A 477 -16.15 -8.95 12.56
CA VAL A 477 -14.86 -8.37 12.19
C VAL A 477 -14.97 -7.56 10.90
N THR A 478 -15.65 -8.09 9.89
CA THR A 478 -15.97 -7.36 8.65
C THR A 478 -16.67 -6.04 8.97
N ARG A 479 -17.72 -6.08 9.79
CA ARG A 479 -18.47 -4.90 10.22
C ARG A 479 -17.57 -3.92 10.98
N GLY A 480 -16.84 -4.40 11.99
CA GLY A 480 -15.96 -3.60 12.81
C GLY A 480 -14.91 -2.87 12.00
N MET A 481 -14.26 -3.55 11.04
CA MET A 481 -13.25 -2.96 10.16
C MET A 481 -13.82 -1.86 9.26
N VAL A 482 -14.97 -2.12 8.61
CA VAL A 482 -15.59 -1.14 7.69
C VAL A 482 -16.12 0.07 8.46
N GLU A 483 -16.81 -0.15 9.57
CA GLU A 483 -17.34 0.94 10.41
C GLU A 483 -16.22 1.79 11.01
N TRP A 484 -15.10 1.18 11.44
CA TRP A 484 -13.92 1.92 11.88
C TRP A 484 -13.37 2.80 10.75
N GLN A 485 -13.19 2.24 9.54
CA GLN A 485 -12.76 3.02 8.37
C GLN A 485 -13.74 4.17 8.07
N GLN A 486 -15.05 3.95 8.19
CA GLN A 486 -16.05 5.01 7.96
C GLN A 486 -15.96 6.15 8.98
N ARG A 487 -15.76 5.79 10.27
CA ARG A 487 -15.59 6.81 11.33
C ARG A 487 -14.30 7.60 11.13
N MET A 488 -13.17 6.91 10.91
CA MET A 488 -11.88 7.57 10.69
C MET A 488 -11.85 8.36 9.37
N GLY A 489 -12.52 7.82 8.35
CA GLY A 489 -12.66 8.48 7.06
C GLY A 489 -13.42 9.82 7.12
N ALA A 490 -14.32 9.99 8.08
CA ALA A 490 -15.03 11.26 8.29
C ALA A 490 -14.08 12.41 8.68
N PHE A 491 -12.92 12.09 9.27
CA PHE A 491 -11.88 13.04 9.68
C PHE A 491 -10.69 13.09 8.72
N THR A 492 -10.75 12.32 7.62
CA THR A 492 -9.64 12.17 6.68
C THR A 492 -9.63 13.30 5.65
N LYS A 493 -8.52 14.04 5.58
CA LYS A 493 -8.25 15.12 4.63
C LYS A 493 -7.31 14.62 3.52
N LYS A 494 -7.48 15.14 2.31
CA LYS A 494 -6.61 14.85 1.16
C LYS A 494 -5.50 15.90 1.11
N SER A 495 -4.23 15.46 0.98
CA SER A 495 -3.10 16.37 0.74
C SER A 495 -3.09 16.88 -0.70
N SER A 496 -2.28 17.90 -0.97
CA SER A 496 -2.15 18.50 -2.32
C SER A 496 -1.70 17.49 -3.38
N PHE A 497 -1.02 16.42 -3.00
CA PHE A 497 -0.51 15.37 -3.90
C PHE A 497 -1.27 14.05 -3.80
N PHE A 498 -2.40 14.05 -3.10
CA PHE A 498 -3.27 12.88 -3.07
C PHE A 498 -3.69 12.46 -4.48
N GLY A 499 -3.59 11.17 -4.81
CA GLY A 499 -3.95 10.63 -6.12
C GLY A 499 -2.91 10.90 -7.23
N LEU A 500 -1.85 11.67 -6.97
CA LEU A 500 -0.79 11.92 -7.95
C LEU A 500 0.36 10.93 -7.78
N THR A 501 0.91 10.49 -8.90
CA THR A 501 2.19 9.77 -8.93
C THR A 501 3.30 10.78 -9.21
N VAL A 502 4.15 11.00 -8.22
CA VAL A 502 5.25 11.95 -8.29
C VAL A 502 6.58 11.20 -8.20
N THR A 503 7.51 11.57 -9.07
CA THR A 503 8.88 11.05 -9.06
C THR A 503 9.84 12.19 -8.81
N GLU A 504 10.50 12.15 -7.66
CA GLU A 504 11.51 13.14 -7.33
C GLU A 504 12.72 13.04 -8.26
N PRO A 505 13.33 14.19 -8.65
CA PRO A 505 14.59 14.19 -9.37
C PRO A 505 15.69 13.43 -8.61
N ASN A 506 16.49 12.65 -9.33
CA ASN A 506 17.53 11.78 -8.74
C ASN A 506 18.48 12.51 -7.79
N ARG A 507 18.78 13.81 -8.04
CA ARG A 507 19.65 14.62 -7.19
C ARG A 507 19.13 14.79 -5.76
N TRP A 508 17.82 14.59 -5.53
CA TRP A 508 17.16 14.78 -4.24
C TRP A 508 16.56 13.50 -3.67
N SER A 509 16.60 12.40 -4.42
CA SER A 509 15.91 11.16 -4.04
C SER A 509 16.30 10.60 -2.68
N ASN A 510 17.49 10.92 -2.20
CA ASN A 510 18.05 10.41 -0.93
C ASN A 510 18.08 11.45 0.19
N LEU A 511 17.60 12.68 -0.04
CA LEU A 511 17.68 13.76 0.96
C LEU A 511 16.96 13.44 2.28
N ALA A 512 15.96 12.59 2.23
CA ALA A 512 15.13 12.26 3.39
C ALA A 512 15.48 10.90 4.03
N ASP A 513 16.46 10.15 3.52
CA ASP A 513 16.72 8.78 3.94
C ASP A 513 17.21 8.67 5.40
N ASP A 514 17.87 9.71 5.91
CA ASP A 514 18.39 9.71 7.28
C ASP A 514 17.32 10.01 8.34
N PHE A 515 16.14 10.54 7.95
CA PHE A 515 15.08 10.88 8.91
C PHE A 515 14.50 9.64 9.59
N GLU A 516 14.31 8.53 8.90
CA GLU A 516 13.75 7.32 9.50
C GLU A 516 14.64 6.76 10.63
N GLN A 517 15.95 6.73 10.40
CA GLN A 517 16.90 6.33 11.43
C GLN A 517 16.92 7.32 12.60
N LEU A 518 16.81 8.61 12.31
CA LEU A 518 16.75 9.65 13.32
C LEU A 518 15.48 9.58 14.16
N GLU A 519 14.32 9.34 13.55
CA GLU A 519 13.06 9.07 14.25
C GLU A 519 13.24 7.95 15.28
N ASP A 520 13.80 6.83 14.83
CA ASP A 520 14.06 5.67 15.68
C ASP A 520 15.03 5.98 16.84
N ASP A 521 16.05 6.77 16.59
CA ASP A 521 17.01 7.18 17.62
C ASP A 521 16.38 8.12 18.66
N VAL A 522 15.49 9.01 18.21
CA VAL A 522 14.78 9.95 19.07
C VAL A 522 13.77 9.22 19.96
N VAL A 523 12.91 8.39 19.38
CA VAL A 523 11.88 7.69 20.18
C VAL A 523 12.49 6.75 21.22
N ARG A 524 13.64 6.15 20.92
CA ARG A 524 14.41 5.29 21.83
C ARG A 524 15.30 6.08 22.81
N GLY A 525 15.27 7.41 22.78
CA GLY A 525 16.02 8.28 23.68
C GLY A 525 17.52 8.36 23.41
N ARG A 526 18.02 7.89 22.26
CA ARG A 526 19.43 8.00 21.85
C ARG A 526 19.75 9.38 21.29
N LYS A 527 18.75 10.06 20.78
CA LYS A 527 18.78 11.43 20.24
C LYS A 527 17.67 12.27 20.88
N LYS A 528 17.75 13.59 20.72
CA LYS A 528 16.76 14.56 21.24
C LYS A 528 15.89 15.10 20.09
N ILE A 529 14.76 15.69 20.42
CA ILE A 529 13.93 16.43 19.44
C ILE A 529 14.72 17.57 18.78
N SER A 530 15.63 18.24 19.53
CA SER A 530 16.52 19.25 18.95
C SER A 530 17.44 18.72 17.84
N ASP A 531 17.78 17.43 17.87
CA ASP A 531 18.58 16.80 16.80
C ASP A 531 17.76 16.67 15.51
N VAL A 532 16.44 16.47 15.62
CA VAL A 532 15.51 16.49 14.46
C VAL A 532 15.45 17.91 13.87
N GLN A 533 15.31 18.93 14.72
CA GLN A 533 15.26 20.33 14.28
C GLN A 533 16.56 20.72 13.56
N GLN A 534 17.72 20.28 14.07
CA GLN A 534 19.00 20.49 13.40
C GLN A 534 19.06 19.75 12.06
N ALA A 535 18.62 18.47 12.00
CA ALA A 535 18.58 17.70 10.77
C ALA A 535 17.68 18.35 9.71
N VAL A 536 16.55 18.95 10.11
CA VAL A 536 15.69 19.73 9.20
C VAL A 536 16.41 20.95 8.66
N SER A 537 17.17 21.66 9.51
CA SER A 537 17.96 22.81 9.07
C SER A 537 19.04 22.39 8.05
N ASP A 538 19.74 21.30 8.32
CA ASP A 538 20.78 20.76 7.44
C ASP A 538 20.17 20.26 6.12
N TRP A 539 19.03 19.56 6.18
CA TRP A 539 18.28 19.11 5.02
C TRP A 539 17.87 20.27 4.09
N LYS A 540 17.39 21.39 4.65
CA LYS A 540 17.08 22.59 3.87
C LYS A 540 18.30 23.08 3.07
N GLN A 541 19.46 23.18 3.73
CA GLN A 541 20.70 23.64 3.12
C GLN A 541 21.25 22.66 2.07
N GLN A 542 21.05 21.35 2.26
CA GLN A 542 21.51 20.30 1.35
C GLN A 542 20.64 20.15 0.09
N GLY A 543 19.53 20.88 -0.01
CA GLY A 543 18.68 20.87 -1.18
C GLY A 543 17.18 20.78 -0.90
N GLY A 544 16.77 20.67 0.37
CA GLY A 544 15.36 20.60 0.77
C GLY A 544 14.54 21.80 0.30
N ASP A 545 15.15 23.01 0.33
CA ASP A 545 14.50 24.21 -0.20
C ASP A 545 14.32 24.14 -1.73
N GLY A 546 15.33 23.64 -2.45
CA GLY A 546 15.22 23.43 -3.89
C GLY A 546 14.18 22.36 -4.25
N LEU A 547 14.07 21.30 -3.43
CA LEU A 547 13.03 20.28 -3.58
C LEU A 547 11.62 20.85 -3.30
N ARG A 548 11.50 21.74 -2.31
CA ARG A 548 10.25 22.48 -2.01
C ARG A 548 9.79 23.30 -3.21
N ASP A 549 10.69 24.08 -3.80
CA ASP A 549 10.40 24.91 -4.97
C ASP A 549 9.97 24.05 -6.16
N TRP A 550 10.63 22.91 -6.34
CA TRP A 550 10.25 21.94 -7.37
C TRP A 550 8.84 21.35 -7.14
N TYR A 551 8.49 20.95 -5.90
CA TYR A 551 7.15 20.47 -5.58
C TYR A 551 6.09 21.56 -5.74
N LYS A 552 6.43 22.81 -5.36
CA LYS A 552 5.52 23.96 -5.57
C LYS A 552 5.27 24.19 -7.06
N LYS A 553 6.33 24.23 -7.88
CA LYS A 553 6.23 24.36 -9.33
C LYS A 553 5.45 23.21 -9.94
N LEU A 554 5.70 21.97 -9.51
CA LEU A 554 4.97 20.79 -9.98
C LEU A 554 3.46 20.93 -9.75
N LEU A 555 3.07 21.41 -8.58
CA LEU A 555 1.67 21.65 -8.22
C LEU A 555 1.07 22.81 -9.03
N ASP A 556 1.80 23.89 -9.22
CA ASP A 556 1.36 25.05 -10.01
C ASP A 556 1.15 24.68 -11.49
N ASP A 557 2.05 23.86 -12.06
CA ASP A 557 2.00 23.44 -13.46
C ASP A 557 0.90 22.40 -13.73
N ASN A 558 0.61 21.51 -12.79
CA ASN A 558 -0.25 20.36 -12.97
C ASN A 558 -1.59 20.42 -12.21
N GLY A 559 -1.69 21.31 -11.23
CA GLY A 559 -2.83 21.38 -10.33
C GLY A 559 -2.89 20.23 -9.31
N SER A 560 -3.75 20.38 -8.32
CA SER A 560 -4.05 19.33 -7.34
C SER A 560 -5.07 18.34 -7.91
N ALA A 561 -4.90 17.04 -7.65
CA ALA A 561 -5.91 16.04 -7.97
C ALA A 561 -7.09 16.06 -6.97
N ALA A 562 -6.92 16.75 -5.85
CA ALA A 562 -7.93 16.82 -4.79
C ALA A 562 -9.04 17.87 -5.05
N ASN A 563 -8.94 18.66 -6.13
CA ASN A 563 -9.91 19.69 -6.51
C ASN A 563 -10.79 19.26 -7.68
#